data_5f8f2133282ce748ac828f52f9ec559c
#
_entry.id   5f8f2133282ce748ac828f52f9ec559c
#
_cell.length_a   1.000
_cell.length_b   1.000
_cell.length_c   1.000
_cell.angle_alpha   90.00
_cell.angle_beta   90.00
_cell.angle_gamma   90.00
#
_symmetry.space_group_name_H-M   'P 1'
#
loop_
_entity.id
_entity.type
_entity.pdbx_description
1 polymer ?
#
loop_
_entity_poly.entity_id
_entity_poly.type
_entity_poly.pdbx_seq_one_letter_code
_entity_poly.pdbx_strand_id
1 'polypeptide(L)'
;MTKEAALHDFLSHLGLTAYEQTAVPTGDNAPAFPYLTYEVATGSWDEPIPLAVSLWYRSTSWVAANTMAQHISDKITRGGVTVPCDGGMIWITRGNPFARSMGDDSDDQVKRKLLNIMVEYLTED
;
A
#
# COMPACT_ATOMS: atom_id res chain seq x y z
N MET A 1 -0.57 -19.26 -3.14
CA MET A 1 -0.16 -17.94 -3.70
C MET A 1 1.32 -17.68 -3.42
N THR A 2 2.02 -17.12 -4.38
CA THR A 2 3.35 -16.62 -4.10
C THR A 2 3.26 -15.47 -3.09
N LYS A 3 4.40 -15.10 -2.48
CA LYS A 3 4.42 -13.98 -1.54
C LYS A 3 4.02 -12.67 -2.21
N GLU A 4 4.42 -12.45 -3.45
CA GLU A 4 4.04 -11.25 -4.21
C GLU A 4 2.54 -11.24 -4.50
N ALA A 5 1.96 -12.36 -4.90
CA ALA A 5 0.52 -12.46 -5.15
C ALA A 5 -0.29 -12.30 -3.88
N ALA A 6 0.18 -12.86 -2.76
CA ALA A 6 -0.50 -12.72 -1.47
C ALA A 6 -0.48 -11.27 -0.99
N LEU A 7 0.63 -10.56 -1.18
CA LEU A 7 0.73 -9.15 -0.84
C LEU A 7 -0.24 -8.32 -1.70
N HIS A 8 -0.27 -8.56 -3.00
CA HIS A 8 -1.21 -7.88 -3.89
C HIS A 8 -2.66 -8.14 -3.49
N ASP A 9 -2.99 -9.39 -3.16
CA ASP A 9 -4.33 -9.75 -2.71
C ASP A 9 -4.73 -8.98 -1.45
N PHE A 10 -3.83 -8.91 -0.47
CA PHE A 10 -4.09 -8.15 0.74
C PHE A 10 -4.36 -6.67 0.43
N LEU A 11 -3.49 -6.05 -0.38
CA LEU A 11 -3.62 -4.63 -0.72
C LEU A 11 -4.89 -4.37 -1.54
N SER A 12 -5.31 -5.33 -2.37
CA SER A 12 -6.51 -5.19 -3.20
C SER A 12 -7.80 -5.24 -2.40
N HIS A 13 -7.76 -5.73 -1.16
CA HIS A 13 -8.93 -5.85 -0.30
C HIS A 13 -9.05 -4.73 0.74
N LEU A 14 -8.24 -3.68 0.61
CA LEU A 14 -8.28 -2.56 1.55
C LEU A 14 -9.35 -1.52 1.23
N GLY A 15 -9.95 -1.58 0.05
CA GLY A 15 -11.03 -0.67 -0.34
C GLY A 15 -10.77 0.13 -1.60
N LEU A 16 -9.57 0.07 -2.15
CA LEU A 16 -9.22 0.74 -3.42
C LEU A 16 -8.63 -0.30 -4.37
N THR A 17 -8.78 -0.05 -5.68
CA THR A 17 -8.09 -0.87 -6.66
C THR A 17 -6.59 -0.66 -6.50
N ALA A 18 -5.85 -1.76 -6.38
CA ALA A 18 -4.41 -1.72 -6.15
C ALA A 18 -3.64 -2.06 -7.43
N TYR A 19 -2.59 -1.30 -7.66
CA TYR A 19 -1.68 -1.52 -8.80
C TYR A 19 -0.25 -1.56 -8.28
N GLU A 20 0.54 -2.54 -8.74
CA GLU A 20 1.97 -2.46 -8.58
C GLU A 20 2.47 -1.25 -9.38
N GLN A 21 3.39 -0.48 -8.83
CA GLN A 21 3.73 0.85 -9.36
C GLN A 21 4.18 0.82 -10.83
N THR A 22 4.85 -0.25 -11.26
CA THR A 22 5.31 -0.37 -12.65
C THR A 22 4.25 -0.90 -13.61
N ALA A 23 3.09 -1.31 -13.09
CA ALA A 23 2.01 -1.94 -13.89
C ALA A 23 0.74 -1.08 -13.93
N VAL A 24 0.82 0.20 -13.61
CA VAL A 24 -0.33 1.11 -13.67
C VAL A 24 -0.69 1.36 -15.13
N PRO A 25 -1.94 1.10 -15.54
CA PRO A 25 -2.36 1.40 -16.90
C PRO A 25 -2.26 2.90 -17.22
N THR A 26 -1.95 3.23 -18.45
CA THR A 26 -1.78 4.62 -18.91
C THR A 26 -2.72 4.91 -20.07
N GLY A 27 -2.79 6.20 -20.46
CA GLY A 27 -3.63 6.64 -21.58
C GLY A 27 -5.10 6.46 -21.29
N ASP A 28 -5.83 5.91 -22.26
CA ASP A 28 -7.27 5.71 -22.12
C ASP A 28 -7.66 4.68 -21.07
N ASN A 29 -6.70 3.85 -20.65
CA ASN A 29 -6.91 2.83 -19.63
C ASN A 29 -6.42 3.24 -18.26
N ALA A 30 -5.97 4.49 -18.10
CA ALA A 30 -5.51 4.99 -16.80
C ALA A 30 -6.61 4.87 -15.75
N PRO A 31 -6.26 4.48 -14.51
CA PRO A 31 -7.28 4.28 -13.47
C PRO A 31 -7.94 5.59 -13.08
N ALA A 32 -9.24 5.51 -12.76
CA ALA A 32 -9.95 6.64 -12.19
C ALA A 32 -9.55 6.79 -10.71
N PHE A 33 -9.48 8.04 -10.23
CA PHE A 33 -9.30 8.29 -8.80
C PHE A 33 -10.55 7.86 -8.03
N PRO A 34 -10.42 7.37 -6.79
CA PRO A 34 -9.15 7.07 -6.11
C PRO A 34 -8.62 5.67 -6.44
N TYR A 35 -7.33 5.50 -6.30
CA TYR A 35 -6.69 4.20 -6.45
C TYR A 35 -5.42 4.13 -5.60
N LEU A 36 -4.84 2.94 -5.50
CA LEU A 36 -3.67 2.67 -4.67
C LEU A 36 -2.55 2.12 -5.53
N THR A 37 -1.33 2.61 -5.33
CA THR A 37 -0.14 2.02 -5.93
C THR A 37 0.84 1.58 -4.85
N TYR A 38 1.64 0.58 -5.14
CA TYR A 38 2.65 0.10 -4.21
C TYR A 38 3.89 -0.36 -4.96
N GLU A 39 5.03 -0.30 -4.27
CA GLU A 39 6.29 -0.81 -4.79
C GLU A 39 6.54 -2.20 -4.21
N VAL A 40 6.90 -3.16 -5.07
CA VAL A 40 7.28 -4.48 -4.61
C VAL A 40 8.77 -4.47 -4.32
N ALA A 41 9.12 -4.83 -3.10
CA ALA A 41 10.49 -5.05 -2.71
C ALA A 41 10.56 -6.36 -1.93
N THR A 42 11.57 -7.15 -2.20
CA THR A 42 11.80 -8.41 -1.48
C THR A 42 13.15 -8.31 -0.79
N GLY A 43 13.12 -8.35 0.53
CA GLY A 43 14.34 -8.35 1.32
C GLY A 43 14.72 -9.75 1.77
N SER A 44 15.76 -9.81 2.57
CA SER A 44 16.12 -11.04 3.25
C SER A 44 15.02 -11.41 4.22
N TRP A 45 14.70 -12.69 4.32
CA TRP A 45 13.81 -13.12 5.39
C TRP A 45 14.50 -12.86 6.73
N ASP A 46 13.71 -12.72 7.80
CA ASP A 46 14.13 -12.23 9.13
C ASP A 46 14.29 -10.72 9.24
N GLU A 47 14.08 -9.96 8.18
CA GLU A 47 14.20 -8.50 8.28
C GLU A 47 12.95 -7.83 7.74
N PRO A 48 12.33 -6.94 8.52
CA PRO A 48 11.25 -6.13 7.99
C PRO A 48 11.81 -5.13 6.98
N ILE A 49 11.09 -4.95 5.88
CA ILE A 49 11.46 -3.97 4.85
C ILE A 49 10.34 -2.96 4.71
N PRO A 50 10.66 -1.71 4.41
CA PRO A 50 9.62 -0.71 4.16
C PRO A 50 8.99 -0.94 2.80
N LEU A 51 7.66 -0.82 2.75
CA LEU A 51 6.89 -0.88 1.52
C LEU A 51 6.15 0.44 1.38
N ALA A 52 6.45 1.18 0.32
CA ALA A 52 5.78 2.44 0.06
C ALA A 52 4.44 2.17 -0.64
N VAL A 53 3.37 2.60 -0.03
CA VAL A 53 2.01 2.50 -0.58
C VAL A 53 1.49 3.91 -0.75
N SER A 54 1.00 4.25 -1.95
CA SER A 54 0.46 5.57 -2.23
C SER A 54 -1.03 5.49 -2.48
N LEU A 55 -1.79 6.33 -1.79
CA LEU A 55 -3.21 6.51 -2.05
C LEU A 55 -3.36 7.76 -2.90
N TRP A 56 -3.98 7.62 -4.06
CA TRP A 56 -4.13 8.70 -5.03
C TRP A 56 -5.57 9.17 -5.06
N TYR A 57 -5.80 10.42 -4.69
CA TYR A 57 -7.11 11.04 -4.66
C TYR A 57 -7.11 12.30 -5.50
N ARG A 58 -8.24 12.61 -6.10
CA ARG A 58 -8.47 13.89 -6.76
C ARG A 58 -9.54 14.63 -6.00
N SER A 59 -9.16 15.65 -5.27
CA SER A 59 -10.06 16.38 -4.37
C SER A 59 -9.41 17.69 -3.94
N THR A 60 -10.23 18.65 -3.56
CA THR A 60 -9.75 19.89 -2.94
C THR A 60 -9.48 19.70 -1.44
N SER A 61 -9.83 18.55 -0.87
CA SER A 61 -9.74 18.26 0.56
C SER A 61 -8.95 16.97 0.79
N TRP A 62 -8.29 16.90 1.93
CA TRP A 62 -7.56 15.70 2.39
C TRP A 62 -8.45 14.72 3.14
N VAL A 63 -9.73 15.04 3.39
CA VAL A 63 -10.61 14.24 4.26
C VAL A 63 -10.69 12.79 3.79
N ALA A 64 -10.97 12.57 2.50
CA ALA A 64 -11.12 11.21 1.97
C ALA A 64 -9.82 10.40 2.07
N ALA A 65 -8.69 11.01 1.71
CA ALA A 65 -7.39 10.34 1.79
C ALA A 65 -7.03 10.03 3.25
N ASN A 66 -7.27 10.95 4.16
CA ASN A 66 -7.00 10.74 5.59
C ASN A 66 -7.89 9.63 6.15
N THR A 67 -9.15 9.59 5.76
CA THR A 67 -10.09 8.56 6.20
C THR A 67 -9.65 7.18 5.74
N MET A 68 -9.22 7.06 4.49
CA MET A 68 -8.73 5.79 3.95
C MET A 68 -7.44 5.37 4.65
N ALA A 69 -6.53 6.30 4.90
CA ALA A 69 -5.29 5.99 5.61
C ALA A 69 -5.58 5.44 7.01
N GLN A 70 -6.53 6.04 7.71
CA GLN A 70 -6.96 5.55 9.03
C GLN A 70 -7.59 4.16 8.93
N HIS A 71 -8.43 3.95 7.92
CA HIS A 71 -9.06 2.65 7.68
C HIS A 71 -8.00 1.56 7.47
N ILE A 72 -6.97 1.84 6.67
CA ILE A 72 -5.89 0.89 6.43
C ILE A 72 -5.09 0.64 7.71
N SER A 73 -4.81 1.70 8.47
CA SER A 73 -4.14 1.58 9.76
C SER A 73 -4.91 0.65 10.70
N ASP A 74 -6.23 0.80 10.75
CA ASP A 74 -7.08 -0.02 11.59
C ASP A 74 -7.10 -1.48 11.12
N LYS A 75 -7.06 -1.71 9.82
CA LYS A 75 -7.01 -3.05 9.25
C LYS A 75 -5.70 -3.78 9.56
N ILE A 76 -4.59 -3.06 9.58
CA ILE A 76 -3.29 -3.64 9.92
C ILE A 76 -3.22 -3.98 11.40
N THR A 77 -3.91 -3.22 12.25
CA THR A 77 -3.97 -3.38 13.69
C THR A 77 -2.65 -3.05 14.39
N ARG A 78 -2.69 -2.97 15.71
CA ARG A 78 -1.56 -2.52 16.51
C ARG A 78 -0.36 -3.47 16.45
N GLY A 79 -0.62 -4.77 16.44
CA GLY A 79 0.43 -5.78 16.39
C GLY A 79 0.76 -6.25 14.99
N GLY A 80 0.09 -5.68 14.00
CA GLY A 80 0.24 -6.11 12.63
C GLY A 80 -0.71 -7.25 12.27
N VAL A 81 -0.63 -7.68 11.02
CA VAL A 81 -1.47 -8.75 10.48
C VAL A 81 -0.59 -9.73 9.71
N THR A 82 -0.91 -11.00 9.77
CA THR A 82 -0.20 -12.01 8.99
C THR A 82 -1.07 -12.47 7.83
N VAL A 83 -0.42 -12.68 6.67
CA VAL A 83 -1.07 -13.14 5.45
C VAL A 83 -0.37 -14.42 5.01
N PRO A 84 -1.12 -15.53 4.86
CA PRO A 84 -0.50 -16.78 4.42
C PRO A 84 -0.07 -16.70 2.95
N CYS A 85 1.03 -17.36 2.65
CA CYS A 85 1.53 -17.47 1.28
C CYS A 85 2.32 -18.78 1.15
N ASP A 86 2.75 -19.09 -0.07
CA ASP A 86 3.54 -20.29 -0.31
C ASP A 86 4.84 -20.21 0.49
N GLY A 87 5.15 -21.27 1.21
CA GLY A 87 6.37 -21.36 1.99
C GLY A 87 6.33 -20.68 3.35
N GLY A 88 5.19 -20.09 3.76
CA GLY A 88 5.10 -19.44 5.06
C GLY A 88 4.03 -18.37 5.14
N MET A 89 4.41 -17.19 5.59
CA MET A 89 3.48 -16.08 5.76
C MET A 89 4.21 -14.75 5.61
N ILE A 90 3.43 -13.68 5.45
CA ILE A 90 3.91 -12.31 5.42
C ILE A 90 3.38 -11.62 6.67
N TRP A 91 4.26 -10.96 7.41
CA TRP A 91 3.86 -10.15 8.56
C TRP A 91 3.90 -8.69 8.16
N ILE A 92 2.73 -8.03 8.23
CA ILE A 92 2.55 -6.65 7.79
C ILE A 92 2.30 -5.79 9.01
N THR A 93 3.13 -4.77 9.20
CA THR A 93 3.03 -3.85 10.32
C THR A 93 3.04 -2.41 9.82
N ARG A 94 2.69 -1.48 10.71
CA ARG A 94 2.73 -0.05 10.39
C ARG A 94 4.12 0.50 10.61
N GLY A 95 4.61 1.29 9.65
CA GLY A 95 5.85 2.02 9.82
C GLY A 95 5.65 3.28 10.65
N ASN A 96 6.74 4.01 10.90
CA ASN A 96 6.70 5.24 11.67
C ASN A 96 7.60 6.30 11.00
N PRO A 97 7.02 7.41 10.50
CA PRO A 97 5.59 7.74 10.51
C PRO A 97 4.81 6.82 9.57
N PHE A 98 3.55 6.55 9.93
CA PHE A 98 2.73 5.66 9.11
C PHE A 98 2.30 6.33 7.82
N ALA A 99 1.89 7.60 7.87
CA ALA A 99 1.30 8.28 6.72
C ALA A 99 1.81 9.70 6.61
N ARG A 100 2.02 10.15 5.35
CA ARG A 100 2.38 11.52 5.03
C ARG A 100 1.55 12.03 3.87
N SER A 101 1.15 13.30 3.95
CA SER A 101 0.46 13.98 2.86
C SER A 101 1.48 14.58 1.92
N MET A 102 1.31 14.32 0.61
CA MET A 102 2.19 14.85 -0.43
C MET A 102 1.33 15.50 -1.51
N GLY A 103 1.56 16.78 -1.76
CA GLY A 103 0.88 17.49 -2.83
C GLY A 103 1.55 17.26 -4.17
N ASP A 104 0.87 17.67 -5.23
CA ASP A 104 1.40 17.70 -6.58
C ASP A 104 1.59 19.17 -6.97
N ASP A 105 2.82 19.56 -7.32
CA ASP A 105 3.13 20.94 -7.67
C ASP A 105 2.44 21.40 -8.96
N SER A 106 2.09 20.46 -9.85
CA SER A 106 1.46 20.77 -11.13
C SER A 106 -0.06 20.72 -11.07
N ASP A 107 -0.67 20.09 -10.06
CA ASP A 107 -2.11 19.97 -9.92
C ASP A 107 -2.47 19.89 -8.42
N ASP A 108 -3.05 20.98 -7.90
CA ASP A 108 -3.39 21.08 -6.48
C ASP A 108 -4.59 20.22 -6.06
N GLN A 109 -5.30 19.63 -7.04
CA GLN A 109 -6.40 18.69 -6.74
C GLN A 109 -5.92 17.27 -6.59
N VAL A 110 -4.70 16.96 -7.03
CA VAL A 110 -4.15 15.62 -6.81
C VAL A 110 -3.57 15.54 -5.41
N LYS A 111 -4.11 14.63 -4.61
CA LYS A 111 -3.70 14.39 -3.23
C LYS A 111 -3.11 13.00 -3.13
N ARG A 112 -1.84 12.92 -2.77
CA ARG A 112 -1.14 11.66 -2.57
C ARG A 112 -0.89 11.46 -1.08
N LYS A 113 -1.46 10.39 -0.54
CA LYS A 113 -1.19 9.99 0.84
C LYS A 113 -0.21 8.85 0.80
N LEU A 114 1.01 9.09 1.24
CA LEU A 114 2.06 8.07 1.26
C LEU A 114 2.00 7.32 2.59
N LEU A 115 1.82 6.00 2.51
CA LEU A 115 1.79 5.13 3.67
C LEU A 115 3.10 4.36 3.74
N ASN A 116 3.67 4.30 4.94
CA ASN A 116 4.85 3.50 5.21
C ASN A 116 4.42 2.23 5.94
N ILE A 117 4.44 1.11 5.21
CA ILE A 117 4.07 -0.20 5.72
C ILE A 117 5.34 -1.01 5.81
N MET A 118 5.51 -1.74 6.91
CA MET A 118 6.64 -2.65 7.07
C MET A 118 6.17 -4.06 6.76
N VAL A 119 6.97 -4.78 5.99
CA VAL A 119 6.66 -6.14 5.57
C VAL A 119 7.83 -7.04 5.91
N GLU A 120 7.55 -8.12 6.60
CA GLU A 120 8.56 -9.15 6.87
C GLU A 120 8.10 -10.45 6.24
N TYR A 121 8.93 -11.00 5.35
CA TYR A 121 8.63 -12.25 4.66
C TYR A 121 9.15 -13.40 5.50
N LEU A 122 8.21 -14.13 6.11
CA LEU A 122 8.54 -15.31 6.92
C LEU A 122 8.34 -16.55 6.05
N THR A 123 9.14 -16.65 5.02
CA THR A 123 9.05 -17.72 4.02
C THR A 123 10.38 -18.44 3.89
N GLU A 124 10.33 -19.66 3.35
CA GLU A 124 11.53 -20.48 3.19
C GLU A 124 12.40 -20.06 2.02
N ASP A 125 11.90 -19.22 1.13
CA ASP A 125 12.61 -18.79 -0.07
C ASP A 125 12.83 -17.28 -0.15
#